data_cd21568489e94acb5d7208f794db5ed1
#
_entry.id   cd21568489e94acb5d7208f794db5ed1
#
_cell.length_a   1.000
_cell.length_b   1.000
_cell.length_c   1.000
_cell.angle_alpha   90.00
_cell.angle_beta   90.00
_cell.angle_gamma   90.00
#
_symmetry.space_group_name_H-M   'P 1'
#
loop_
_entity.id
_entity.type
_entity.pdbx_description
1 polymer ?
#
loop_
_entity_poly.entity_id
_entity_poly.type
_entity_poly.pdbx_seq_one_letter_code
_entity_poly.pdbx_strand_id
1 'polypeptide(L)'
;MAYYFDQPSHTFSEYLLVPGYSSAECIPANASLKTPITKFKKGEEPAITMNIPLVSAIMQSVSDDNMAIALAKEGGISFIYGSQTVQQQAEMVRRVKNYKAGFVISDSNIKPDQDLADILALKEKTGHSTVAVTDDGSPNGKLIGI
;
A
#
# COMPACT_ATOMS: atom_id res chain seq x y z
N MET A 1 -17.66 27.89 18.13
CA MET A 1 -16.89 29.07 18.59
C MET A 1 -15.69 29.21 17.67
N ALA A 2 -15.47 30.34 17.04
CA ALA A 2 -14.31 30.56 16.18
C ALA A 2 -13.06 30.75 17.05
N TYR A 3 -11.95 30.15 16.60
CA TYR A 3 -10.65 30.31 17.24
C TYR A 3 -9.77 31.19 16.37
N TYR A 4 -9.13 32.20 16.94
CA TYR A 4 -8.22 33.10 16.24
C TYR A 4 -6.80 32.87 16.76
N PHE A 5 -5.85 32.79 15.85
CA PHE A 5 -4.43 32.72 16.17
C PHE A 5 -3.80 34.11 15.95
N ASP A 6 -3.13 34.62 16.96
CA ASP A 6 -2.47 35.95 16.89
C ASP A 6 -1.14 35.94 16.17
N GLN A 7 -0.59 34.73 15.94
CA GLN A 7 0.67 34.57 15.23
C GLN A 7 0.43 34.50 13.71
N PRO A 8 1.30 35.11 12.89
CA PRO A 8 1.22 34.97 11.45
C PRO A 8 1.39 33.51 11.05
N SER A 9 0.59 33.06 10.09
CA SER A 9 0.78 31.76 9.43
C SER A 9 1.56 31.96 8.14
N HIS A 10 2.41 31.00 7.81
CA HIS A 10 3.29 31.04 6.65
C HIS A 10 2.99 29.89 5.70
N THR A 11 3.24 30.11 4.42
CA THR A 11 3.26 29.06 3.40
C THR A 11 4.65 28.46 3.24
N PHE A 12 4.76 27.27 2.69
CA PHE A 12 6.08 26.65 2.48
C PHE A 12 7.01 27.46 1.58
N SER A 13 6.46 28.29 0.69
CA SER A 13 7.25 29.18 -0.17
C SER A 13 7.98 30.32 0.59
N GLU A 14 7.59 30.58 1.82
CA GLU A 14 8.22 31.62 2.67
C GLU A 14 9.38 31.06 3.52
N TYR A 15 9.63 29.74 3.44
CA TYR A 15 10.74 29.11 4.17
C TYR A 15 11.88 28.70 3.24
N LEU A 16 13.09 28.87 3.73
CA LEU A 16 14.30 28.36 3.10
C LEU A 16 14.96 27.35 4.04
N LEU A 17 15.52 26.29 3.47
CA LEU A 17 16.34 25.36 4.24
C LEU A 17 17.66 26.03 4.62
N VAL A 18 18.00 25.97 5.91
CA VAL A 18 19.30 26.40 6.38
C VAL A 18 20.35 25.39 5.91
N PRO A 19 21.42 25.83 5.22
CA PRO A 19 22.48 24.92 4.80
C PRO A 19 23.12 24.22 6.00
N GLY A 20 23.24 22.88 5.89
CA GLY A 20 23.91 22.06 6.90
C GLY A 20 25.34 21.71 6.50
N TYR A 21 25.97 20.85 7.29
CA TYR A 21 27.29 20.30 6.98
C TYR A 21 27.23 19.45 5.70
N SER A 22 28.23 19.61 4.84
CA SER A 22 28.40 18.81 3.63
C SER A 22 29.85 18.28 3.56
N SER A 23 30.01 17.04 3.12
CA SER A 23 31.29 16.36 2.93
C SER A 23 31.33 15.65 1.58
N ALA A 24 32.49 15.11 1.23
CA ALA A 24 32.66 14.31 0.01
C ALA A 24 31.77 13.06 -0.03
N GLU A 25 31.24 12.63 1.11
CA GLU A 25 30.32 11.48 1.23
C GLU A 25 28.85 11.86 0.97
N CYS A 26 28.53 13.16 0.93
CA CYS A 26 27.18 13.68 0.66
C CYS A 26 26.87 13.63 -0.85
N ILE A 27 26.90 12.44 -1.41
CA ILE A 27 26.56 12.16 -2.82
C ILE A 27 25.23 11.44 -2.91
N PRO A 28 24.51 11.53 -4.05
CA PRO A 28 23.19 10.90 -4.22
C PRO A 28 23.18 9.39 -3.92
N ALA A 29 24.26 8.69 -4.23
CA ALA A 29 24.38 7.24 -3.97
C ALA A 29 24.34 6.88 -2.47
N ASN A 30 24.76 7.80 -1.59
CA ASN A 30 24.76 7.62 -0.15
C ASN A 30 23.51 8.20 0.53
N ALA A 31 22.65 8.91 -0.21
CA ALA A 31 21.45 9.52 0.32
C ALA A 31 20.34 8.49 0.48
N SER A 32 19.80 8.37 1.70
CA SER A 32 18.61 7.54 1.96
C SER A 32 17.36 8.41 2.02
N LEU A 33 16.34 8.04 1.24
CA LEU A 33 15.02 8.68 1.27
C LEU A 33 14.06 7.99 2.24
N LYS A 34 14.49 6.92 2.92
CA LYS A 34 13.66 6.18 3.87
C LYS A 34 13.19 7.10 5.00
N THR A 35 11.88 7.25 5.13
CA THR A 35 11.27 8.24 6.01
C THR A 35 10.30 7.56 6.98
N PRO A 36 10.39 7.80 8.31
CA PRO A 36 9.44 7.31 9.28
C PRO A 36 8.11 8.07 9.18
N ILE A 37 6.98 7.37 9.35
CA ILE A 37 5.65 7.96 9.35
C ILE A 37 5.11 8.04 10.79
N THR A 38 5.51 7.11 11.64
CA THR A 38 5.09 7.07 13.04
C THR A 38 6.14 7.70 13.95
N LYS A 39 5.69 8.28 15.07
CA LYS A 39 6.59 8.76 16.12
C LYS A 39 7.41 7.59 16.68
N PHE A 40 8.67 7.83 16.93
CA PHE A 40 9.59 6.88 17.55
C PHE A 40 10.57 7.63 18.46
N LYS A 41 11.17 6.95 19.44
CA LYS A 41 12.22 7.52 20.28
C LYS A 41 13.59 7.27 19.63
N LYS A 42 14.55 8.11 19.97
CA LYS A 42 15.95 7.93 19.52
C LYS A 42 16.47 6.54 19.96
N GLY A 43 16.89 5.74 18.97
CA GLY A 43 17.37 4.37 19.19
C GLY A 43 16.31 3.28 19.04
N GLU A 44 15.05 3.64 18.80
CA GLU A 44 13.97 2.71 18.45
C GLU A 44 13.72 2.72 16.94
N GLU A 45 13.30 1.59 16.38
CA GLU A 45 12.85 1.52 14.99
C GLU A 45 11.40 2.03 14.89
N PRO A 46 11.09 2.91 13.92
CA PRO A 46 9.72 3.37 13.71
C PRO A 46 8.83 2.21 13.23
N ALA A 47 7.59 2.15 13.76
CA ALA A 47 6.65 1.09 13.42
C ALA A 47 6.28 1.06 11.92
N ILE A 48 6.27 2.22 11.25
CA ILE A 48 5.98 2.33 9.82
C ILE A 48 6.97 3.30 9.17
N THR A 49 7.55 2.86 8.06
CA THR A 49 8.42 3.67 7.21
C THR A 49 7.95 3.62 5.77
N MET A 50 8.27 4.64 4.99
CA MET A 50 8.17 4.65 3.53
C MET A 50 9.56 4.77 2.91
N ASN A 51 9.75 4.26 1.70
CA ASN A 51 11.05 4.25 1.03
C ASN A 51 11.37 5.59 0.36
N ILE A 52 10.33 6.32 -0.06
CA ILE A 52 10.44 7.70 -0.57
C ILE A 52 9.40 8.58 0.12
N PRO A 53 9.72 9.87 0.40
CA PRO A 53 8.81 10.78 1.11
C PRO A 53 7.73 11.37 0.19
N LEU A 54 7.01 10.51 -0.54
CA LEU A 54 5.89 10.90 -1.40
C LEU A 54 4.59 10.31 -0.87
N VAL A 55 3.62 11.20 -0.66
CA VAL A 55 2.29 10.85 -0.14
C VAL A 55 1.23 11.55 -1.01
N SER A 56 0.21 10.81 -1.45
CA SER A 56 -0.88 11.43 -2.19
C SER A 56 -1.89 12.11 -1.28
N ALA A 57 -2.46 13.22 -1.77
CA ALA A 57 -3.51 13.93 -1.05
C ALA A 57 -4.81 13.12 -1.01
N ILE A 58 -5.53 13.17 0.12
CA ILE A 58 -6.80 12.45 0.35
C ILE A 58 -7.97 13.10 -0.42
N MET A 59 -7.87 13.13 -1.73
CA MET A 59 -8.84 13.76 -2.63
C MET A 59 -9.38 12.76 -3.64
N GLN A 60 -10.68 12.80 -3.93
CA GLN A 60 -11.35 11.87 -4.85
C GLN A 60 -10.72 11.87 -6.25
N SER A 61 -10.30 13.03 -6.74
CA SER A 61 -9.66 13.19 -8.06
C SER A 61 -8.17 12.81 -8.08
N VAL A 62 -7.58 12.46 -6.94
CA VAL A 62 -6.13 12.21 -6.80
C VAL A 62 -5.84 10.80 -6.31
N SER A 63 -6.47 10.37 -5.22
CA SER A 63 -6.06 9.20 -4.45
C SER A 63 -7.08 8.06 -4.51
N ASP A 64 -7.21 7.46 -5.68
CA ASP A 64 -7.89 6.18 -5.89
C ASP A 64 -6.93 4.99 -5.75
N ASP A 65 -7.40 3.80 -6.05
CA ASP A 65 -6.60 2.57 -6.04
C ASP A 65 -5.47 2.58 -7.10
N ASN A 66 -5.65 3.25 -8.25
CA ASN A 66 -4.61 3.35 -9.26
C ASN A 66 -3.43 4.20 -8.77
N MET A 67 -3.72 5.37 -8.17
CA MET A 67 -2.69 6.20 -7.54
C MET A 67 -1.99 5.47 -6.40
N ALA A 68 -2.75 4.74 -5.58
CA ALA A 68 -2.18 3.95 -4.49
C ALA A 68 -1.22 2.86 -4.99
N ILE A 69 -1.57 2.16 -6.07
CA ILE A 69 -0.69 1.18 -6.73
C ILE A 69 0.55 1.86 -7.30
N ALA A 70 0.40 2.99 -7.97
CA ALA A 70 1.53 3.72 -8.55
C ALA A 70 2.52 4.16 -7.49
N LEU A 71 2.05 4.80 -6.40
CA LEU A 71 2.91 5.22 -5.28
C LEU A 71 3.55 4.06 -4.54
N ALA A 72 2.81 2.96 -4.34
CA ALA A 72 3.38 1.77 -3.70
C ALA A 72 4.53 1.17 -4.50
N LYS A 73 4.47 1.19 -5.83
CA LYS A 73 5.56 0.72 -6.71
C LYS A 73 6.82 1.57 -6.58
N GLU A 74 6.69 2.85 -6.33
CA GLU A 74 7.80 3.77 -6.12
C GLU A 74 8.28 3.82 -4.65
N GLY A 75 7.54 3.20 -3.73
CA GLY A 75 7.89 3.16 -2.30
C GLY A 75 7.28 4.29 -1.46
N GLY A 76 6.32 5.02 -2.01
CA GLY A 76 5.51 6.02 -1.32
C GLY A 76 4.25 5.45 -0.69
N ILE A 77 3.37 6.32 -0.19
CA ILE A 77 2.10 5.96 0.46
C ILE A 77 0.95 6.78 -0.11
N SER A 78 -0.20 6.13 -0.27
CA SER A 78 -1.45 6.79 -0.64
C SER A 78 -2.47 6.71 0.50
N PHE A 79 -3.17 7.81 0.72
CA PHE A 79 -4.37 7.85 1.53
C PHE A 79 -5.59 7.87 0.60
N ILE A 80 -6.25 6.73 0.47
CA ILE A 80 -7.45 6.60 -0.37
C ILE A 80 -8.53 7.54 0.18
N TYR A 81 -9.19 8.29 -0.73
CA TYR A 81 -10.22 9.25 -0.36
C TYR A 81 -11.40 8.59 0.38
N GLY A 82 -12.11 9.35 1.22
CA GLY A 82 -13.15 8.85 2.14
C GLY A 82 -14.58 9.19 1.75
N SER A 83 -14.84 9.78 0.56
CA SER A 83 -16.19 10.21 0.14
C SER A 83 -17.02 9.10 -0.51
N GLN A 84 -16.54 7.86 -0.57
CA GLN A 84 -17.27 6.68 -1.03
C GLN A 84 -17.86 5.87 0.12
N THR A 85 -18.65 4.85 -0.22
CA THR A 85 -19.14 3.89 0.77
C THR A 85 -18.02 3.04 1.36
N VAL A 86 -18.24 2.50 2.56
CA VAL A 86 -17.28 1.60 3.23
C VAL A 86 -16.92 0.39 2.33
N GLN A 87 -17.92 -0.17 1.63
CA GLN A 87 -17.73 -1.29 0.73
C GLN A 87 -16.83 -0.94 -0.46
N GLN A 88 -17.06 0.22 -1.09
CA GLN A 88 -16.23 0.70 -2.20
C GLN A 88 -14.79 0.97 -1.75
N GLN A 89 -14.60 1.57 -0.58
CA GLN A 89 -13.25 1.81 -0.04
C GLN A 89 -12.53 0.49 0.27
N ALA A 90 -13.21 -0.46 0.90
CA ALA A 90 -12.67 -1.79 1.16
C ALA A 90 -12.25 -2.51 -0.12
N GLU A 91 -13.05 -2.35 -1.20
CA GLU A 91 -12.74 -2.93 -2.51
C GLU A 91 -11.49 -2.29 -3.14
N MET A 92 -11.35 -0.96 -3.06
CA MET A 92 -10.13 -0.27 -3.51
C MET A 92 -8.90 -0.77 -2.75
N VAL A 93 -8.98 -0.86 -1.42
CA VAL A 93 -7.88 -1.39 -0.59
C VAL A 93 -7.54 -2.82 -0.98
N ARG A 94 -8.54 -3.67 -1.22
CA ARG A 94 -8.34 -5.05 -1.66
C ARG A 94 -7.61 -5.12 -3.01
N ARG A 95 -8.00 -4.29 -4.01
CA ARG A 95 -7.31 -4.21 -5.30
C ARG A 95 -5.85 -3.80 -5.14
N VAL A 96 -5.57 -2.79 -4.31
CA VAL A 96 -4.19 -2.36 -4.03
C VAL A 96 -3.37 -3.49 -3.41
N LYS A 97 -3.91 -4.15 -2.38
CA LYS A 97 -3.20 -5.23 -1.66
C LYS A 97 -2.95 -6.46 -2.53
N ASN A 98 -3.86 -6.75 -3.46
CA ASN A 98 -3.75 -7.90 -4.36
C ASN A 98 -2.97 -7.60 -5.65
N TYR A 99 -2.56 -6.35 -5.88
CA TYR A 99 -1.86 -5.99 -7.09
C TYR A 99 -0.44 -6.59 -7.12
N LYS A 100 -0.23 -7.56 -8.02
CA LYS A 100 1.06 -8.26 -8.23
C LYS A 100 1.78 -8.69 -6.93
N ALA A 101 1.03 -8.94 -5.88
CA ALA A 101 1.60 -9.56 -4.69
C ALA A 101 2.11 -10.95 -5.13
N GLY A 102 3.41 -11.19 -4.98
CA GLY A 102 4.04 -12.46 -5.39
C GLY A 102 3.51 -13.66 -4.60
N PHE A 103 2.91 -13.42 -3.45
CA PHE A 103 2.19 -14.40 -2.64
C PHE A 103 0.87 -13.77 -2.23
N VAL A 104 -0.19 -14.05 -2.99
CA VAL A 104 -1.55 -13.69 -2.61
C VAL A 104 -2.13 -14.90 -1.91
N ILE A 105 -2.75 -14.67 -0.76
CA ILE A 105 -3.75 -15.58 -0.25
C ILE A 105 -4.89 -15.51 -1.27
N SER A 106 -4.91 -16.45 -2.18
CA SER A 106 -5.88 -16.49 -3.27
C SER A 106 -7.11 -17.27 -2.83
N ASP A 107 -8.29 -16.74 -3.14
CA ASP A 107 -9.54 -17.52 -3.01
C ASP A 107 -9.68 -18.57 -4.12
N SER A 108 -8.68 -18.70 -5.02
CA SER A 108 -8.64 -19.70 -6.10
C SER A 108 -8.00 -21.00 -5.61
N ASN A 109 -8.60 -21.59 -4.57
CA ASN A 109 -8.17 -22.86 -4.00
C ASN A 109 -9.31 -23.87 -4.10
N ILE A 110 -8.95 -25.12 -4.36
CA ILE A 110 -9.88 -26.26 -4.40
C ILE A 110 -9.35 -27.42 -3.57
N LYS A 111 -10.25 -28.36 -3.24
CA LYS A 111 -9.88 -29.64 -2.66
C LYS A 111 -9.52 -30.65 -3.73
N PRO A 112 -8.75 -31.71 -3.38
CA PRO A 112 -8.37 -32.75 -4.33
C PRO A 112 -9.54 -33.57 -4.90
N ASP A 113 -10.70 -33.56 -4.23
CA ASP A 113 -11.92 -34.30 -4.59
C ASP A 113 -12.91 -33.48 -5.44
N GLN A 114 -12.58 -32.20 -5.75
CA GLN A 114 -13.43 -31.37 -6.61
C GLN A 114 -13.17 -31.64 -8.09
N ASP A 115 -14.18 -31.39 -8.91
CA ASP A 115 -14.13 -31.69 -10.33
C ASP A 115 -13.78 -30.47 -11.21
N LEU A 116 -13.68 -30.72 -12.53
CA LEU A 116 -13.35 -29.70 -13.49
C LEU A 116 -14.42 -28.58 -13.58
N ALA A 117 -15.69 -28.92 -13.31
CA ALA A 117 -16.77 -27.94 -13.34
C ALA A 117 -16.61 -26.92 -12.19
N ASP A 118 -16.18 -27.36 -11.02
CA ASP A 118 -15.87 -26.48 -9.89
C ASP A 118 -14.70 -25.53 -10.21
N ILE A 119 -13.69 -26.04 -10.90
CA ILE A 119 -12.54 -25.23 -11.34
C ILE A 119 -12.98 -24.13 -12.33
N LEU A 120 -13.84 -24.48 -13.29
CA LEU A 120 -14.35 -23.52 -14.27
C LEU A 120 -15.20 -22.43 -13.61
N ALA A 121 -16.09 -22.82 -12.69
CA ALA A 121 -16.91 -21.88 -11.92
C ALA A 121 -16.03 -20.96 -11.04
N LEU A 122 -15.00 -21.50 -10.42
CA LEU A 122 -14.05 -20.73 -9.63
C LEU A 122 -13.26 -19.74 -10.50
N LYS A 123 -12.83 -20.15 -11.68
CA LYS A 123 -12.15 -19.29 -12.67
C LYS A 123 -13.03 -18.14 -13.13
N GLU A 124 -14.31 -18.39 -13.43
CA GLU A 124 -15.26 -17.33 -13.78
C GLU A 124 -15.44 -16.32 -12.64
N LYS A 125 -15.51 -16.81 -11.40
CA LYS A 125 -15.68 -15.98 -10.20
C LYS A 125 -14.44 -15.15 -9.86
N THR A 126 -13.25 -15.72 -9.97
CA THR A 126 -12.01 -15.10 -9.49
C THR A 126 -11.18 -14.45 -10.59
N GLY A 127 -11.39 -14.86 -11.84
CA GLY A 127 -10.59 -14.40 -13.00
C GLY A 127 -9.18 -14.99 -13.06
N HIS A 128 -8.81 -15.88 -12.13
CA HIS A 128 -7.49 -16.49 -12.10
C HIS A 128 -7.41 -17.72 -13.02
N SER A 129 -6.32 -17.85 -13.76
CA SER A 129 -6.08 -19.01 -14.64
C SER A 129 -5.37 -20.16 -13.94
N THR A 130 -4.78 -19.89 -12.78
CA THR A 130 -4.07 -20.87 -11.95
C THR A 130 -4.85 -21.09 -10.67
N VAL A 131 -5.09 -22.36 -10.33
CA VAL A 131 -5.84 -22.77 -9.14
C VAL A 131 -4.96 -23.68 -8.30
N ALA A 132 -4.81 -23.34 -7.03
CA ALA A 132 -4.06 -24.18 -6.08
C ALA A 132 -4.96 -25.31 -5.54
N VAL A 133 -4.43 -26.52 -5.49
CA VAL A 133 -5.06 -27.65 -4.81
C VAL A 133 -4.50 -27.75 -3.40
N THR A 134 -5.36 -27.54 -2.40
CA THR A 134 -4.99 -27.64 -0.98
C THR A 134 -5.78 -28.76 -0.31
N ASP A 135 -5.25 -29.27 0.80
CA ASP A 135 -5.87 -30.41 1.52
C ASP A 135 -7.29 -30.13 2.02
N ASP A 136 -7.56 -28.87 2.38
CA ASP A 136 -8.86 -28.43 2.91
C ASP A 136 -9.63 -27.47 1.98
N GLY A 137 -9.04 -27.09 0.82
CA GLY A 137 -9.61 -26.11 -0.11
C GLY A 137 -9.49 -24.65 0.37
N SER A 138 -8.83 -24.40 1.48
CA SER A 138 -8.65 -23.07 2.02
C SER A 138 -7.34 -22.42 1.55
N PRO A 139 -7.24 -21.07 1.60
CA PRO A 139 -5.99 -20.37 1.27
C PRO A 139 -4.84 -20.64 2.27
N ASN A 140 -5.15 -21.20 3.45
CA ASN A 140 -4.19 -21.56 4.47
C ASN A 140 -3.89 -23.06 4.53
N GLY A 141 -4.57 -23.85 3.68
CA GLY A 141 -4.36 -25.28 3.59
C GLY A 141 -2.99 -25.66 3.05
N LYS A 142 -2.58 -26.90 3.30
CA LYS A 142 -1.32 -27.43 2.76
C LYS A 142 -1.44 -27.62 1.25
N LEU A 143 -0.55 -26.99 0.49
CA LEU A 143 -0.51 -27.13 -0.97
C LEU A 143 -0.17 -28.58 -1.36
N ILE A 144 -1.03 -29.19 -2.18
CA ILE A 144 -0.87 -30.55 -2.72
C ILE A 144 -0.49 -30.49 -4.21
N GLY A 145 -1.04 -29.52 -4.96
CA GLY A 145 -0.81 -29.34 -6.39
C GLY A 145 -1.30 -28.01 -6.92
N ILE A 146 -1.12 -27.82 -8.22
CA ILE A 146 -1.57 -26.64 -8.97
C ILE A 146 -2.25 -27.14 -10.25
#